data_493d33a6e32d3c0fa57fca4758ae40fa
#
_entry.id   493d33a6e32d3c0fa57fca4758ae40fa
#
_cell.length_a   1.000
_cell.length_b   1.000
_cell.length_c   1.000
_cell.angle_alpha   90.00
_cell.angle_beta   90.00
_cell.angle_gamma   90.00
#
_symmetry.space_group_name_H-M   'P 1'
#
loop_
_entity.id
_entity.type
_entity.pdbx_description
1 polymer ?
#
loop_
_entity_poly.entity_id
_entity_poly.type
_entity_poly.pdbx_seq_one_letter_code
_entity_poly.pdbx_strand_id
1 'polypeptide(L)'
;KNILNIKKFIPIYINEETILFPVTQKRAPIKYFINARNIIGIHSSIHTTMIVFEDGTTIELNIPYTLVTKKWQESLTVGHIIEKTTFY
;
A
#
# COMPACT_ATOMS: atom_id res chain seq x y z
N LYS A 1 -16.56 10.01 14.13
CA LYS A 1 -15.28 10.46 14.52
C LYS A 1 -14.26 9.38 14.45
N ASN A 2 -14.46 8.33 15.11
CA ASN A 2 -13.51 7.26 14.98
C ASN A 2 -13.47 6.68 13.59
N ILE A 3 -14.56 6.82 12.89
CA ILE A 3 -14.64 6.35 11.53
C ILE A 3 -13.61 7.02 10.65
N LEU A 4 -13.35 8.29 10.89
CA LEU A 4 -12.37 9.01 10.10
C LEU A 4 -10.97 8.47 10.30
N ASN A 5 -10.65 8.10 11.53
CA ASN A 5 -9.35 7.54 11.81
C ASN A 5 -9.13 6.22 11.11
N ILE A 6 -10.16 5.41 11.07
CA ILE A 6 -10.09 4.13 10.39
C ILE A 6 -9.85 4.33 8.92
N LYS A 7 -10.48 5.33 8.33
CA LYS A 7 -10.36 5.58 6.91
C LYS A 7 -8.94 5.94 6.47
N LYS A 8 -8.13 6.39 7.39
CA LYS A 8 -6.76 6.73 7.06
C LYS A 8 -5.99 5.57 6.49
N PHE A 9 -6.35 4.36 6.88
CA PHE A 9 -5.57 3.18 6.53
C PHE A 9 -6.26 2.29 5.54
N ILE A 10 -7.37 2.76 4.97
CA ILE A 10 -8.12 1.96 4.02
C ILE A 10 -7.55 2.16 2.62
N PRO A 11 -7.29 1.07 1.89
CA PRO A 11 -6.84 1.20 0.51
C PRO A 11 -7.90 1.85 -0.36
N ILE A 12 -7.45 2.56 -1.37
CA ILE A 12 -8.33 3.24 -2.31
C ILE A 12 -8.30 2.50 -3.63
N TYR A 13 -9.41 1.89 -3.98
CA TYR A 13 -9.52 1.18 -5.24
C TYR A 13 -9.95 2.16 -6.33
N ILE A 14 -9.16 2.27 -7.38
CA ILE A 14 -9.45 3.14 -8.50
C ILE A 14 -9.88 2.33 -9.71
N ASN A 15 -9.10 1.33 -10.08
CA ASN A 15 -9.45 0.41 -11.16
C ASN A 15 -8.59 -0.84 -11.02
N GLU A 16 -8.70 -1.75 -11.99
CA GLU A 16 -8.00 -3.02 -11.93
C GLU A 16 -6.50 -2.88 -11.84
N GLU A 17 -5.97 -1.78 -12.33
CA GLU A 17 -4.53 -1.58 -12.36
C GLU A 17 -4.03 -0.63 -11.28
N THR A 18 -4.93 -0.06 -10.50
CA THR A 18 -4.55 0.97 -9.54
C THR A 18 -5.30 0.80 -8.24
N ILE A 19 -4.58 0.39 -7.20
CA ILE A 19 -5.10 0.35 -5.85
C ILE A 19 -4.06 1.05 -4.98
N LEU A 20 -4.44 2.20 -4.44
CA LEU A 20 -3.52 3.01 -3.67
C LEU A 20 -3.68 2.73 -2.20
N PHE A 21 -2.57 2.58 -1.50
CA PHE A 21 -2.63 2.53 -0.05
C PHE A 21 -1.71 3.60 0.52
N PRO A 22 -2.17 4.24 1.61
CA PRO A 22 -1.39 5.33 2.19
C PRO A 22 -0.31 4.80 3.11
N VAL A 23 0.84 5.44 3.08
CA VAL A 23 1.88 5.21 4.06
C VAL A 23 2.38 6.56 4.55
N THR A 24 2.69 6.62 5.83
CA THR A 24 3.21 7.84 6.43
C THR A 24 4.47 7.49 7.16
N GLN A 25 5.55 8.15 6.81
CA GLN A 25 6.81 7.91 7.48
C GLN A 25 6.83 8.61 8.82
N LYS A 26 7.54 8.00 9.77
CA LYS A 26 7.55 8.46 11.14
C LYS A 26 7.89 9.92 11.30
N ARG A 27 8.92 10.36 10.60
CA ARG A 27 9.41 11.73 10.80
C ARG A 27 9.02 12.68 9.72
N ALA A 28 8.22 12.22 8.79
CA ALA A 28 7.78 13.06 7.69
C ALA A 28 6.28 13.22 7.79
N PRO A 29 5.79 14.45 7.77
CA PRO A 29 4.35 14.65 7.78
C PRO A 29 3.71 14.30 6.45
N ILE A 30 4.52 14.05 5.44
CA ILE A 30 4.02 13.76 4.11
C ILE A 30 3.50 12.34 4.04
N LYS A 31 2.31 12.20 3.50
CA LYS A 31 1.71 10.90 3.29
C LYS A 31 1.97 10.48 1.85
N TYR A 32 2.43 9.26 1.68
CA TYR A 32 2.65 8.71 0.34
C TYR A 32 1.51 7.78 0.00
N PHE A 33 1.14 7.77 -1.28
CA PHE A 33 0.17 6.81 -1.79
C PHE A 33 0.89 5.90 -2.76
N ILE A 34 0.84 4.61 -2.49
CA ILE A 34 1.59 3.62 -3.26
C ILE A 34 0.62 2.71 -3.97
N ASN A 35 0.86 2.49 -5.26
CA ASN A 35 0.00 1.62 -6.05
C ASN A 35 0.39 0.16 -5.82
N ALA A 36 -0.48 -0.57 -5.13
CA ALA A 36 -0.21 -1.95 -4.77
C ALA A 36 -0.01 -2.83 -5.99
N ARG A 37 -0.65 -2.51 -7.11
CA ARG A 37 -0.56 -3.33 -8.32
C ARG A 37 0.80 -3.23 -9.00
N ASN A 38 1.53 -2.16 -8.74
CA ASN A 38 2.82 -1.96 -9.39
C ASN A 38 3.98 -2.52 -8.60
N ILE A 39 3.73 -3.06 -7.44
CA ILE A 39 4.79 -3.60 -6.59
C ILE A 39 5.14 -5.00 -7.04
N ILE A 40 6.42 -5.25 -7.28
CA ILE A 40 6.89 -6.60 -7.59
C ILE A 40 7.72 -7.20 -6.46
N GLY A 41 8.11 -6.40 -5.49
CA GLY A 41 8.84 -6.96 -4.35
C GLY A 41 8.92 -5.98 -3.20
N ILE A 42 8.98 -6.53 -1.99
CA ILE A 42 9.15 -5.74 -0.78
C ILE A 42 10.25 -6.43 0.01
N HIS A 43 11.27 -5.68 0.37
CA HIS A 43 12.43 -6.23 1.04
C HIS A 43 12.66 -5.53 2.36
N SER A 44 13.01 -6.32 3.37
CA SER A 44 13.36 -5.77 4.66
C SER A 44 14.84 -5.40 4.67
N SER A 45 15.14 -4.22 5.17
CA SER A 45 16.49 -3.81 5.42
C SER A 45 16.66 -3.62 6.91
N ILE A 46 17.83 -3.17 7.35
CA ILE A 46 18.09 -3.10 8.79
C ILE A 46 17.10 -2.23 9.53
N HIS A 47 16.83 -1.05 9.01
CA HIS A 47 15.91 -0.13 9.68
C HIS A 47 14.82 0.37 8.75
N THR A 48 14.76 -0.13 7.53
CA THR A 48 13.85 0.40 6.53
C THR A 48 13.25 -0.75 5.74
N THR A 49 12.29 -0.39 4.90
CA THR A 49 11.65 -1.33 3.99
C THR A 49 11.82 -0.78 2.58
N MET A 50 12.27 -1.62 1.66
CA MET A 50 12.46 -1.22 0.28
C MET A 50 11.37 -1.82 -0.57
N ILE A 51 10.73 -1.00 -1.38
CA ILE A 51 9.69 -1.45 -2.30
C ILE A 51 10.22 -1.33 -3.72
N VAL A 52 10.09 -2.40 -4.49
CA VAL A 52 10.52 -2.44 -5.88
C VAL A 52 9.29 -2.45 -6.76
N PHE A 53 9.25 -1.59 -7.76
CA PHE A 53 8.12 -1.45 -8.66
C PHE A 53 8.42 -2.08 -10.03
N GLU A 54 7.35 -2.32 -10.78
CA GLU A 54 7.45 -2.96 -12.09
C GLU A 54 8.41 -2.27 -13.05
N ASP A 55 8.46 -0.96 -12.98
CA ASP A 55 9.30 -0.19 -13.91
C ASP A 55 10.76 -0.16 -13.48
N GLY A 56 11.09 -0.88 -12.42
CA GLY A 56 12.47 -0.95 -11.94
C GLY A 56 12.82 0.09 -10.90
N THR A 57 11.91 1.02 -10.61
CA THR A 57 12.20 2.00 -9.58
C THR A 57 12.03 1.39 -8.21
N THR A 58 12.68 1.99 -7.22
CA THR A 58 12.60 1.54 -5.84
C THR A 58 12.40 2.74 -4.94
N ILE A 59 11.75 2.50 -3.80
CA ILE A 59 11.69 3.50 -2.75
C ILE A 59 12.05 2.84 -1.44
N GLU A 60 12.61 3.63 -0.54
CA GLU A 60 12.98 3.15 0.78
C GLU A 60 12.15 3.90 1.81
N LEU A 61 11.45 3.16 2.65
CA LEU A 61 10.55 3.74 3.63
C LEU A 61 11.03 3.44 5.04
N ASN A 62 10.91 4.41 5.91
CA ASN A 62 11.24 4.23 7.31
C ASN A 62 10.02 3.69 8.05
N ILE A 63 9.54 2.55 7.61
CA ILE A 63 8.33 1.90 8.12
C ILE A 63 8.63 0.41 8.24
N PRO A 64 8.14 -0.25 9.27
CA PRO A 64 8.41 -1.67 9.45
C PRO A 64 7.94 -2.51 8.28
N TYR A 65 8.75 -3.50 7.93
CA TYR A 65 8.46 -4.42 6.84
C TYR A 65 7.09 -5.09 7.02
N THR A 66 6.80 -5.54 8.23
CA THR A 66 5.54 -6.24 8.49
C THR A 66 4.34 -5.34 8.24
N LEU A 67 4.45 -4.08 8.56
CA LEU A 67 3.36 -3.14 8.34
C LEU A 67 3.14 -2.88 6.86
N VAL A 68 4.22 -2.71 6.12
CA VAL A 68 4.11 -2.45 4.67
C VAL A 68 3.53 -3.66 3.96
N THR A 69 4.01 -4.86 4.27
CA THR A 69 3.49 -6.06 3.62
C THR A 69 2.03 -6.29 3.97
N LYS A 70 1.64 -5.99 5.19
CA LYS A 70 0.25 -6.15 5.60
C LYS A 70 -0.65 -5.21 4.80
N LYS A 71 -0.24 -3.96 4.66
CA LYS A 71 -1.03 -3.00 3.90
C LYS A 71 -1.12 -3.39 2.43
N TRP A 72 -0.04 -3.90 1.88
CA TRP A 72 -0.02 -4.35 0.51
C TRP A 72 -1.00 -5.49 0.31
N GLN A 73 -0.97 -6.49 1.19
CA GLN A 73 -1.86 -7.62 1.10
C GLN A 73 -3.32 -7.21 1.27
N GLU A 74 -3.59 -6.30 2.18
CA GLU A 74 -4.95 -5.80 2.38
C GLU A 74 -5.44 -5.10 1.12
N SER A 75 -4.57 -4.35 0.47
CA SER A 75 -4.94 -3.65 -0.75
C SER A 75 -5.31 -4.62 -1.86
N LEU A 76 -4.51 -5.66 -2.04
CA LEU A 76 -4.81 -6.66 -3.06
C LEU A 76 -6.10 -7.41 -2.74
N THR A 77 -6.34 -7.68 -1.47
CA THR A 77 -7.56 -8.35 -1.05
C THR A 77 -8.78 -7.50 -1.34
N VAL A 78 -8.71 -6.20 -1.04
CA VAL A 78 -9.80 -5.28 -1.33
C VAL A 78 -10.08 -5.27 -2.83
N GLY A 79 -9.02 -5.20 -3.63
CA GLY A 79 -9.19 -5.23 -5.08
C GLY A 79 -9.87 -6.50 -5.56
N HIS A 80 -9.44 -7.63 -5.03
CA HIS A 80 -10.02 -8.90 -5.40
C HIS A 80 -11.53 -8.95 -5.08
N ILE A 81 -11.88 -8.48 -3.89
CA ILE A 81 -13.28 -8.48 -3.47
C ILE A 81 -14.13 -7.59 -4.36
N ILE A 82 -13.64 -6.38 -4.62
CA ILE A 82 -14.37 -5.43 -5.45
C ILE A 82 -14.56 -5.97 -6.86
N GLU A 83 -13.50 -6.51 -7.45
CA GLU A 83 -13.57 -7.01 -8.80
C GLU A 83 -14.50 -8.21 -8.90
N LYS A 84 -14.47 -9.06 -7.90
CA LYS A 84 -15.35 -10.21 -7.89
C LYS A 84 -16.82 -9.80 -7.77
N THR A 85 -17.07 -8.76 -7.00
CA THR A 85 -18.43 -8.29 -6.77
C THR A 85 -18.97 -7.52 -7.97
N THR A 86 -18.08 -6.79 -8.63
CA THR A 86 -18.49 -5.89 -9.71
C THR A 86 -18.91 -6.63 -10.97
N PHE A 87 -18.41 -7.82 -11.19
CA PHE A 87 -18.70 -8.56 -12.39
C PHE A 87 -19.99 -9.34 -12.33
N TYR A 88 -20.77 -9.12 -11.31
CA TYR A 88 -22.10 -9.70 -11.21
C TYR A 88 -23.13 -8.58 -11.22
#